data_9e5856240f672e69b934537c20661ecb
#
_entry.id   9e5856240f672e69b934537c20661ecb
#
_cell.length_a   1.000
_cell.length_b   1.000
_cell.length_c   1.000
_cell.angle_alpha   90.00
_cell.angle_beta   90.00
_cell.angle_gamma   90.00
#
_symmetry.space_group_name_H-M   'P 1'
#
loop_
_entity.id
_entity.type
_entity.pdbx_description
1 polymer ?
#
loop_
_entity_poly.entity_id
_entity_poly.type
_entity_poly.pdbx_seq_one_letter_code
_entity_poly.pdbx_strand_id
1 'polypeptide(L)'
;MIEIVYKENKEQANGNEGYFHLPKNIRQVGDTNGRERIYLEDYVGTFLKKYFSAPEERAAMLFGEFKWADGISYFFIRSAAAIHTMEPAPDHLVFDDAVWTEVHDVMEKYFKNQQILGWALSLPGYGEDLNEQIIRAHLNHFGGNDKTLFRVNGQEKEETFYTYEGGTLRSTGGFYIYYEKNEPMQSYLIDQNQNRSI
;
A
#
# COMPACT_ATOMS: atom_id res chain seq x y z
N MET A 1 3.31 22.68 2.89
CA MET A 1 4.34 23.10 1.91
C MET A 1 4.27 22.22 0.67
N ILE A 2 4.25 22.81 -0.50
CA ILE A 2 4.36 22.03 -1.75
C ILE A 2 5.83 21.91 -2.09
N GLU A 3 6.28 20.70 -2.23
CA GLU A 3 7.60 20.41 -2.75
C GLU A 3 7.47 19.90 -4.19
N ILE A 4 8.32 20.40 -5.08
CA ILE A 4 8.30 20.03 -6.48
C ILE A 4 9.49 19.10 -6.73
N VAL A 5 9.20 17.91 -7.22
CA VAL A 5 10.23 16.97 -7.64
C VAL A 5 10.32 17.02 -9.16
N TYR A 6 11.55 17.25 -9.64
CA TYR A 6 11.80 17.51 -11.04
C TYR A 6 12.98 16.68 -11.52
N LYS A 7 12.83 16.07 -12.69
CA LYS A 7 13.92 15.34 -13.33
C LYS A 7 14.36 16.06 -14.59
N GLU A 8 15.65 16.37 -14.65
CA GLU A 8 16.22 17.16 -15.76
C GLU A 8 16.39 16.33 -17.04
N ASN A 9 16.70 15.05 -16.93
CA ASN A 9 16.98 14.21 -18.08
C ASN A 9 15.70 13.57 -18.64
N LYS A 10 15.12 14.24 -19.62
CA LYS A 10 13.88 13.79 -20.25
C LYS A 10 14.04 12.62 -21.21
N GLU A 11 15.26 12.32 -21.63
CA GLU A 11 15.51 11.27 -22.61
C GLU A 11 15.27 9.86 -22.04
N GLN A 12 15.28 9.72 -20.73
CA GLN A 12 15.03 8.46 -20.05
C GLN A 12 13.65 8.39 -19.42
N ALA A 13 12.80 9.38 -19.65
CA ALA A 13 11.50 9.41 -19.03
C ALA A 13 10.61 8.30 -19.59
N ASN A 14 10.20 7.39 -18.71
CA ASN A 14 9.07 6.52 -19.00
C ASN A 14 7.83 7.18 -18.40
N GLY A 15 6.66 6.57 -18.48
CA GLY A 15 5.43 7.16 -17.98
C GLY A 15 5.41 7.50 -16.49
N ASN A 16 6.40 7.05 -15.72
CA ASN A 16 6.47 7.24 -14.27
C ASN A 16 7.50 8.27 -13.84
N GLU A 17 8.29 8.79 -14.77
CA GLU A 17 9.28 9.81 -14.50
C GLU A 17 8.80 11.19 -14.92
N GLY A 18 9.42 12.21 -14.36
CA GLY A 18 9.25 13.58 -14.78
C GLY A 18 8.85 14.50 -13.65
N TYR A 19 8.06 15.49 -14.00
CA TYR A 19 7.65 16.55 -13.09
C TYR A 19 6.37 16.15 -12.34
N PHE A 20 6.41 16.27 -11.01
CA PHE A 20 5.22 16.08 -10.19
C PHE A 20 5.36 16.83 -8.86
N HIS A 21 4.23 17.08 -8.20
CA HIS A 21 4.17 17.79 -6.94
C HIS A 21 4.01 16.80 -5.78
N LEU A 22 4.78 17.02 -4.71
CA LEU A 22 4.59 16.29 -3.47
C LEU A 22 3.41 16.89 -2.68
N PRO A 23 2.71 16.07 -1.87
CA PRO A 23 1.60 16.57 -1.06
C PRO A 23 2.02 17.68 -0.11
N LYS A 24 1.14 18.66 0.09
CA LYS A 24 1.37 19.82 0.96
C LYS A 24 1.36 19.50 2.44
N ASN A 25 0.33 18.80 2.86
CA ASN A 25 0.10 18.50 4.26
C ASN A 25 0.59 17.10 4.53
N ILE A 26 1.73 16.99 5.19
CA ILE A 26 2.34 15.70 5.49
C ILE A 26 2.71 15.59 6.96
N ARG A 27 2.69 14.37 7.46
CA ARG A 27 3.20 14.01 8.78
C ARG A 27 4.16 12.84 8.60
N GLN A 28 5.37 13.00 9.11
CA GLN A 28 6.38 11.96 9.02
C GLN A 28 6.21 10.96 10.16
N VAL A 29 6.32 9.67 9.82
CA VAL A 29 6.30 8.56 10.76
C VAL A 29 7.62 7.80 10.59
N GLY A 30 8.48 7.89 11.60
CA GLY A 30 9.80 7.23 11.58
C GLY A 30 10.81 7.95 10.69
N ASP A 31 11.87 7.23 10.36
CA ASP A 31 12.97 7.75 9.55
C ASP A 31 12.71 7.49 8.06
N THR A 32 12.71 8.54 7.25
CA THR A 32 12.33 8.50 5.84
C THR A 32 13.49 8.77 4.89
N ASN A 33 14.72 8.47 5.29
CA ASN A 33 15.92 8.77 4.50
C ASN A 33 16.22 7.76 3.39
N GLY A 34 15.40 6.74 3.22
CA GLY A 34 15.60 5.72 2.18
C GLY A 34 15.32 6.22 0.77
N ARG A 35 15.64 5.38 -0.22
CA ARG A 35 15.37 5.65 -1.63
C ARG A 35 13.92 5.42 -2.02
N GLU A 36 13.18 4.71 -1.20
CA GLU A 36 11.74 4.50 -1.37
C GLU A 36 11.03 5.45 -0.42
N ARG A 37 10.15 6.27 -0.97
CA ARG A 37 9.36 7.22 -0.19
C ARG A 37 7.90 6.81 -0.28
N ILE A 38 7.34 6.42 0.87
CA ILE A 38 5.95 5.98 0.93
C ILE A 38 5.10 7.13 1.48
N TYR A 39 4.10 7.49 0.71
CA TYR A 39 3.09 8.50 1.10
C TYR A 39 1.76 7.79 1.22
N LEU A 40 1.24 7.69 2.44
CA LEU A 40 -0.02 7.03 2.76
C LEU A 40 -1.09 8.09 3.02
N GLU A 41 -2.15 8.10 2.24
CA GLU A 41 -3.21 9.09 2.42
C GLU A 41 -3.97 8.80 3.72
N ASP A 42 -4.44 9.84 4.39
CA ASP A 42 -4.99 9.78 5.74
C ASP A 42 -6.20 8.84 5.86
N TYR A 43 -7.15 8.91 4.92
CA TYR A 43 -8.31 8.02 4.95
C TYR A 43 -7.91 6.56 4.80
N VAL A 44 -6.89 6.30 4.00
CA VAL A 44 -6.35 4.94 3.81
C VAL A 44 -5.71 4.46 5.11
N GLY A 45 -4.90 5.29 5.73
CA GLY A 45 -4.25 4.95 7.00
C GLY A 45 -5.28 4.66 8.10
N THR A 46 -6.31 5.48 8.19
CA THR A 46 -7.40 5.29 9.16
C THR A 46 -8.16 4.01 8.90
N PHE A 47 -8.49 3.74 7.63
CA PHE A 47 -9.17 2.51 7.24
C PHE A 47 -8.34 1.28 7.62
N LEU A 48 -7.07 1.25 7.26
CA LEU A 48 -6.20 0.10 7.53
C LEU A 48 -6.02 -0.13 9.01
N LYS A 49 -5.85 0.94 9.79
CA LYS A 49 -5.72 0.84 11.25
C LYS A 49 -6.97 0.19 11.86
N LYS A 50 -8.15 0.61 11.45
CA LYS A 50 -9.41 0.06 11.93
C LYS A 50 -9.61 -1.38 11.46
N TYR A 51 -9.35 -1.64 10.18
CA TYR A 51 -9.53 -2.96 9.58
C TYR A 51 -8.62 -4.00 10.23
N PHE A 52 -7.38 -3.64 10.50
CA PHE A 52 -6.40 -4.55 11.11
C PHE A 52 -6.41 -4.55 12.64
N SER A 53 -7.31 -3.81 13.27
CA SER A 53 -7.49 -3.89 14.73
C SER A 53 -8.25 -5.14 15.16
N ALA A 54 -8.89 -5.84 14.23
CA ALA A 54 -9.60 -7.07 14.50
C ALA A 54 -8.63 -8.20 14.89
N PRO A 55 -9.09 -9.18 15.69
CA PRO A 55 -8.22 -10.28 16.12
C PRO A 55 -7.94 -11.31 15.02
N GLU A 56 -8.70 -11.28 13.92
CA GLU A 56 -8.50 -12.21 12.81
C GLU A 56 -7.36 -11.77 11.89
N GLU A 57 -6.76 -12.72 11.21
CA GLU A 57 -5.83 -12.46 10.12
C GLU A 57 -6.59 -11.82 8.95
N ARG A 58 -6.03 -10.75 8.40
CA ARG A 58 -6.67 -10.00 7.32
C ARG A 58 -5.64 -9.50 6.32
N ALA A 59 -6.11 -9.34 5.09
CA ALA A 59 -5.31 -8.74 4.01
C ALA A 59 -6.12 -7.65 3.31
N ALA A 60 -5.39 -6.71 2.71
CA ALA A 60 -5.98 -5.62 1.92
C ALA A 60 -5.10 -5.38 0.70
N MET A 61 -5.70 -4.81 -0.36
CA MET A 61 -4.98 -4.39 -1.55
C MET A 61 -4.76 -2.89 -1.49
N LEU A 62 -3.58 -2.45 -1.94
CA LEU A 62 -3.18 -1.03 -1.94
C LEU A 62 -3.17 -0.51 -3.38
N PHE A 63 -3.72 0.68 -3.58
CA PHE A 63 -3.83 1.32 -4.89
C PHE A 63 -3.31 2.75 -4.83
N GLY A 64 -2.90 3.27 -5.98
CA GLY A 64 -2.48 4.66 -6.09
C GLY A 64 -1.60 4.87 -7.30
N GLU A 65 -0.53 5.63 -7.12
CA GLU A 65 0.40 5.97 -8.20
C GLU A 65 1.83 5.73 -7.75
N PHE A 66 2.63 5.22 -8.67
CA PHE A 66 4.07 5.12 -8.51
C PHE A 66 4.75 6.17 -9.39
N LYS A 67 5.70 6.91 -8.81
CA LYS A 67 6.52 7.88 -9.54
C LYS A 67 7.98 7.62 -9.21
N TRP A 68 8.85 7.95 -10.17
CA TRP A 68 10.29 7.82 -9.97
C TRP A 68 10.98 9.08 -10.45
N ALA A 69 11.90 9.61 -9.63
CA ALA A 69 12.68 10.80 -9.98
C ALA A 69 13.99 10.82 -9.20
N ASP A 70 15.08 11.11 -9.88
CA ASP A 70 16.42 11.27 -9.28
C ASP A 70 16.88 10.09 -8.42
N GLY A 71 16.53 8.88 -8.85
CA GLY A 71 16.91 7.66 -8.15
C GLY A 71 16.05 7.35 -6.93
N ILE A 72 14.96 8.11 -6.72
CA ILE A 72 14.04 7.90 -5.61
C ILE A 72 12.71 7.41 -6.16
N SER A 73 12.19 6.35 -5.55
CA SER A 73 10.87 5.80 -5.86
C SER A 73 9.83 6.39 -4.91
N TYR A 74 8.73 6.89 -5.47
CA TYR A 74 7.64 7.51 -4.71
C TYR A 74 6.38 6.67 -4.88
N PHE A 75 5.85 6.19 -3.76
CA PHE A 75 4.60 5.44 -3.70
C PHE A 75 3.54 6.33 -3.08
N PHE A 76 2.53 6.71 -3.87
CA PHE A 76 1.40 7.48 -3.36
C PHE A 76 0.22 6.55 -3.20
N ILE A 77 0.01 6.05 -1.98
CA ILE A 77 -1.06 5.10 -1.68
C ILE A 77 -2.32 5.91 -1.40
N ARG A 78 -3.19 6.00 -2.41
CA ARG A 78 -4.40 6.83 -2.37
C ARG A 78 -5.63 6.06 -1.99
N SER A 79 -5.58 4.74 -2.08
CA SER A 79 -6.73 3.90 -1.80
C SER A 79 -6.30 2.53 -1.30
N ALA A 80 -7.18 1.88 -0.58
CA ALA A 80 -7.02 0.50 -0.16
C ALA A 80 -8.39 -0.15 -0.10
N ALA A 81 -8.42 -1.46 -0.27
CA ALA A 81 -9.65 -2.23 -0.17
C ALA A 81 -9.38 -3.53 0.58
N ALA A 82 -10.33 -3.92 1.42
CA ALA A 82 -10.29 -5.21 2.09
C ALA A 82 -10.33 -6.33 1.05
N ILE A 83 -9.61 -7.42 1.32
CA ILE A 83 -9.68 -8.64 0.52
C ILE A 83 -10.48 -9.65 1.34
N HIS A 84 -11.74 -9.85 0.99
CA HIS A 84 -12.63 -10.75 1.72
C HIS A 84 -12.53 -12.20 1.27
N THR A 85 -12.06 -12.43 0.05
CA THR A 85 -11.97 -13.76 -0.56
C THR A 85 -10.70 -14.53 -0.18
N MET A 86 -9.77 -13.87 0.52
CA MET A 86 -8.58 -14.51 1.04
C MET A 86 -8.77 -14.84 2.51
N GLU A 87 -8.36 -16.03 2.92
CA GLU A 87 -8.28 -16.43 4.33
C GLU A 87 -6.79 -16.54 4.69
N PRO A 88 -6.13 -15.41 5.02
CA PRO A 88 -4.69 -15.44 5.22
C PRO A 88 -4.30 -16.16 6.51
N ALA A 89 -3.20 -16.89 6.42
CA ALA A 89 -2.55 -17.52 7.56
C ALA A 89 -1.04 -17.48 7.31
N PRO A 90 -0.19 -17.65 8.33
CA PRO A 90 1.26 -17.58 8.13
C PRO A 90 1.80 -18.56 7.10
N ASP A 91 1.14 -19.69 6.91
CA ASP A 91 1.51 -20.73 5.96
C ASP A 91 0.54 -20.82 4.76
N HIS A 92 -0.40 -19.91 4.66
CA HIS A 92 -1.43 -19.95 3.61
C HIS A 92 -1.75 -18.52 3.15
N LEU A 93 -1.05 -18.09 2.11
CA LEU A 93 -1.21 -16.77 1.52
C LEU A 93 -1.44 -16.95 0.01
N VAL A 94 -2.70 -17.21 -0.36
CA VAL A 94 -3.07 -17.60 -1.71
C VAL A 94 -3.82 -16.47 -2.42
N PHE A 95 -3.25 -16.00 -3.52
CA PHE A 95 -3.88 -15.04 -4.44
C PHE A 95 -4.45 -15.84 -5.61
N ASP A 96 -5.66 -16.35 -5.43
CA ASP A 96 -6.34 -17.13 -6.46
C ASP A 96 -7.25 -16.25 -7.35
N ASP A 97 -7.98 -16.88 -8.26
CA ASP A 97 -8.86 -16.14 -9.17
C ASP A 97 -9.95 -15.36 -8.44
N ALA A 98 -10.45 -15.89 -7.32
CA ALA A 98 -11.47 -15.19 -6.53
C ALA A 98 -10.93 -13.89 -5.94
N VAL A 99 -9.70 -13.91 -5.44
CA VAL A 99 -9.03 -12.71 -4.93
C VAL A 99 -8.87 -11.66 -6.04
N TRP A 100 -8.34 -12.07 -7.19
CA TRP A 100 -8.12 -11.13 -8.30
C TRP A 100 -9.42 -10.59 -8.88
N THR A 101 -10.48 -11.40 -8.93
CA THR A 101 -11.80 -10.94 -9.33
C THR A 101 -12.31 -9.86 -8.39
N GLU A 102 -12.22 -10.10 -7.08
CA GLU A 102 -12.61 -9.10 -6.08
C GLU A 102 -11.83 -7.80 -6.25
N VAL A 103 -10.51 -7.89 -6.41
CA VAL A 103 -9.64 -6.72 -6.56
C VAL A 103 -10.01 -5.92 -7.81
N HIS A 104 -10.20 -6.60 -8.94
CA HIS A 104 -10.55 -5.92 -10.20
C HIS A 104 -11.93 -5.30 -10.15
N ASP A 105 -12.91 -5.93 -9.51
CA ASP A 105 -14.24 -5.38 -9.34
C ASP A 105 -14.21 -4.08 -8.52
N VAL A 106 -13.42 -4.05 -7.47
CA VAL A 106 -13.26 -2.85 -6.63
C VAL A 106 -12.57 -1.74 -7.42
N MET A 107 -11.51 -2.06 -8.16
CA MET A 107 -10.82 -1.08 -9.00
C MET A 107 -11.75 -0.47 -10.04
N GLU A 108 -12.52 -1.31 -10.71
CA GLU A 108 -13.47 -0.89 -11.73
C GLU A 108 -14.53 0.05 -11.15
N LYS A 109 -14.99 -0.24 -9.95
CA LYS A 109 -16.07 0.52 -9.32
C LYS A 109 -15.58 1.83 -8.70
N TYR A 110 -14.43 1.83 -8.03
CA TYR A 110 -14.00 2.96 -7.20
C TYR A 110 -12.69 3.60 -7.65
N PHE A 111 -11.74 2.83 -8.20
CA PHE A 111 -10.35 3.27 -8.35
C PHE A 111 -9.85 3.12 -9.78
N LYS A 112 -10.66 3.53 -10.77
CA LYS A 112 -10.41 3.30 -12.20
C LYS A 112 -9.07 3.84 -12.71
N ASN A 113 -8.60 4.94 -12.17
CA ASN A 113 -7.40 5.61 -12.66
C ASN A 113 -6.18 5.34 -11.79
N GLN A 114 -6.27 4.34 -10.93
CA GLN A 114 -5.18 3.97 -10.03
C GLN A 114 -4.60 2.61 -10.42
N GLN A 115 -3.35 2.40 -10.04
CA GLN A 115 -2.68 1.12 -10.23
C GLN A 115 -2.56 0.38 -8.90
N ILE A 116 -2.40 -0.94 -8.98
CA ILE A 116 -2.10 -1.73 -7.79
C ILE A 116 -0.66 -1.43 -7.38
N LEU A 117 -0.47 -1.02 -6.12
CA LEU A 117 0.84 -0.70 -5.56
C LEU A 117 1.36 -1.80 -4.62
N GLY A 118 0.53 -2.74 -4.25
CA GLY A 118 0.92 -3.80 -3.36
C GLY A 118 -0.22 -4.25 -2.47
N TRP A 119 0.14 -4.78 -1.31
CA TRP A 119 -0.83 -5.35 -0.39
C TRP A 119 -0.44 -5.10 1.05
N ALA A 120 -1.41 -5.25 1.94
CA ALA A 120 -1.22 -5.10 3.37
C ALA A 120 -1.68 -6.38 4.06
N LEU A 121 -0.99 -6.77 5.13
CA LEU A 121 -1.23 -8.02 5.82
C LEU A 121 -1.10 -7.85 7.32
N SER A 122 -2.07 -8.36 8.05
CA SER A 122 -2.02 -8.48 9.51
C SER A 122 -2.20 -9.94 9.91
N LEU A 123 -1.24 -10.44 10.67
CA LEU A 123 -1.26 -11.79 11.23
C LEU A 123 -1.10 -11.68 12.75
N PRO A 124 -2.17 -11.38 13.49
CA PRO A 124 -2.09 -11.20 14.93
C PRO A 124 -1.55 -12.45 15.62
N GLY A 125 -0.61 -12.26 16.56
CA GLY A 125 0.01 -13.35 17.30
C GLY A 125 1.23 -13.98 16.63
N TYR A 126 1.57 -13.58 15.41
CA TYR A 126 2.71 -14.17 14.68
C TYR A 126 3.89 -13.21 14.51
N GLY A 127 3.91 -12.10 15.27
CA GLY A 127 5.00 -11.13 15.20
C GLY A 127 5.05 -10.34 13.91
N GLU A 128 6.11 -9.56 13.74
CA GLU A 128 6.31 -8.71 12.57
C GLU A 128 7.23 -9.28 11.52
N ASP A 129 7.92 -10.35 11.86
CA ASP A 129 8.93 -10.89 10.97
C ASP A 129 8.30 -11.40 9.68
N LEU A 130 9.03 -11.18 8.58
CA LEU A 130 8.67 -11.76 7.31
C LEU A 130 9.09 -13.22 7.30
N ASN A 131 8.14 -14.12 7.22
CA ASN A 131 8.47 -15.51 7.01
C ASN A 131 8.66 -15.79 5.52
N GLU A 132 9.16 -16.97 5.19
CA GLU A 132 9.41 -17.36 3.81
C GLU A 132 8.15 -17.37 2.95
N GLN A 133 7.01 -17.72 3.52
CA GLN A 133 5.74 -17.76 2.80
C GLN A 133 5.28 -16.35 2.39
N ILE A 134 5.44 -15.37 3.26
CA ILE A 134 5.09 -13.98 2.96
C ILE A 134 5.99 -13.45 1.84
N ILE A 135 7.29 -13.67 1.94
CA ILE A 135 8.25 -13.24 0.92
C ILE A 135 7.91 -13.88 -0.42
N ARG A 136 7.65 -15.17 -0.42
CA ARG A 136 7.32 -15.91 -1.65
C ARG A 136 6.01 -15.41 -2.28
N ALA A 137 4.98 -15.20 -1.48
CA ALA A 137 3.71 -14.66 -1.97
C ALA A 137 3.91 -13.29 -2.61
N HIS A 138 4.68 -12.42 -1.98
CA HIS A 138 4.97 -11.10 -2.53
C HIS A 138 5.74 -11.21 -3.85
N LEU A 139 6.80 -11.98 -3.90
CA LEU A 139 7.63 -12.10 -5.11
C LEU A 139 6.88 -12.75 -6.26
N ASN A 140 5.97 -13.66 -5.98
CA ASN A 140 5.17 -14.33 -7.02
C ASN A 140 4.14 -13.40 -7.68
N HIS A 141 3.59 -12.44 -6.93
CA HIS A 141 2.47 -11.61 -7.40
C HIS A 141 2.80 -10.13 -7.49
N PHE A 142 3.80 -9.66 -6.78
CA PHE A 142 4.16 -8.25 -6.68
C PHE A 142 5.66 -8.01 -6.92
N GLY A 143 6.27 -8.83 -7.74
CA GLY A 143 7.68 -8.62 -8.11
C GLY A 143 7.88 -7.29 -8.82
N GLY A 144 9.03 -6.67 -8.60
CA GLY A 144 9.38 -5.39 -9.19
C GLY A 144 9.55 -4.29 -8.15
N ASN A 145 10.07 -3.15 -8.62
CA ASN A 145 10.44 -2.03 -7.75
C ASN A 145 9.27 -1.11 -7.42
N ASP A 146 8.14 -1.32 -8.06
CA ASP A 146 6.95 -0.45 -7.96
C ASP A 146 5.85 -1.04 -7.10
N LYS A 147 6.19 -2.01 -6.27
CA LYS A 147 5.24 -2.68 -5.37
C LYS A 147 5.76 -2.69 -3.95
N THR A 148 4.84 -2.66 -2.99
CA THR A 148 5.17 -2.66 -1.57
C THR A 148 4.29 -3.65 -0.81
N LEU A 149 4.81 -4.14 0.32
CA LEU A 149 4.05 -4.90 1.30
C LEU A 149 3.98 -4.07 2.58
N PHE A 150 2.78 -3.88 3.09
CA PHE A 150 2.57 -3.19 4.36
C PHE A 150 2.21 -4.22 5.44
N ARG A 151 3.15 -4.50 6.33
CA ARG A 151 2.93 -5.37 7.47
C ARG A 151 2.41 -4.56 8.63
N VAL A 152 1.28 -4.97 9.16
CA VAL A 152 0.63 -4.31 10.28
C VAL A 152 0.43 -5.30 11.41
N ASN A 153 0.79 -4.91 12.62
CA ASN A 153 0.40 -5.60 13.83
C ASN A 153 -0.44 -4.63 14.66
N GLY A 154 -1.75 -4.71 14.48
CA GLY A 154 -2.68 -3.78 15.10
C GLY A 154 -2.69 -3.84 16.62
N GLN A 155 -2.38 -5.00 17.21
CA GLN A 155 -2.32 -5.16 18.66
C GLN A 155 -1.10 -4.51 19.28
N GLU A 156 0.04 -4.58 18.61
CA GLU A 156 1.29 -3.97 19.06
C GLU A 156 1.54 -2.59 18.46
N LYS A 157 0.64 -2.12 17.59
CA LYS A 157 0.71 -0.83 16.89
C LYS A 157 1.97 -0.68 16.06
N GLU A 158 2.40 -1.76 15.46
CA GLU A 158 3.58 -1.78 14.60
C GLU A 158 3.15 -1.78 13.14
N GLU A 159 3.82 -0.93 12.34
CA GLU A 159 3.51 -0.73 10.94
C GLU A 159 4.81 -0.59 10.17
N THR A 160 5.05 -1.47 9.20
CA THR A 160 6.29 -1.45 8.42
C THR A 160 6.01 -1.71 6.95
N PHE A 161 6.53 -0.83 6.10
CA PHE A 161 6.52 -1.04 4.65
C PHE A 161 7.80 -1.75 4.21
N TYR A 162 7.63 -2.67 3.28
CA TYR A 162 8.74 -3.41 2.66
C TYR A 162 8.69 -3.26 1.16
N THR A 163 9.86 -3.18 0.53
CA THR A 163 10.00 -3.17 -0.92
C THR A 163 11.02 -4.21 -1.35
N TYR A 164 10.97 -4.57 -2.64
CA TYR A 164 11.90 -5.55 -3.20
C TYR A 164 13.27 -4.91 -3.41
N GLU A 165 14.29 -5.59 -2.93
CA GLU A 165 15.68 -5.20 -3.16
C GLU A 165 16.58 -6.42 -3.07
N GLY A 166 17.37 -6.67 -4.12
CA GLY A 166 18.37 -7.73 -4.11
C GLY A 166 17.84 -9.14 -3.90
N GLY A 167 16.66 -9.44 -4.43
CA GLY A 167 16.05 -10.77 -4.33
C GLY A 167 15.25 -11.03 -3.07
N THR A 168 15.10 -10.03 -2.21
CA THR A 168 14.33 -10.15 -0.96
C THR A 168 13.54 -8.86 -0.69
N LEU A 169 12.81 -8.86 0.41
CA LEU A 169 12.09 -7.69 0.88
C LEU A 169 12.88 -6.99 1.97
N ARG A 170 12.98 -5.67 1.88
CA ARG A 170 13.64 -4.83 2.88
C ARG A 170 12.69 -3.76 3.37
N SER A 171 12.82 -3.42 4.65
CA SER A 171 12.08 -2.32 5.23
C SER A 171 12.48 -0.99 4.58
N THR A 172 11.50 -0.15 4.27
CA THR A 172 11.75 1.19 3.72
C THR A 172 12.08 2.22 4.81
N GLY A 173 12.05 1.82 6.07
CA GLY A 173 12.12 2.75 7.20
C GLY A 173 10.76 3.35 7.49
N GLY A 174 10.73 4.67 7.74
CA GLY A 174 9.46 5.37 7.98
C GLY A 174 8.70 5.69 6.71
N PHE A 175 7.61 6.40 6.89
CA PHE A 175 6.75 6.82 5.79
C PHE A 175 6.09 8.17 6.13
N TYR A 176 5.35 8.72 5.16
CA TYR A 176 4.59 9.95 5.35
C TYR A 176 3.11 9.67 5.29
N ILE A 177 2.35 10.32 6.16
CA ILE A 177 0.90 10.40 6.03
C ILE A 177 0.60 11.76 5.41
N TYR A 178 -0.26 11.77 4.38
CA TYR A 178 -0.65 13.01 3.73
C TYR A 178 -2.17 13.17 3.70
N TYR A 179 -2.59 14.42 3.60
CA TYR A 179 -3.99 14.81 3.68
C TYR A 179 -4.39 15.49 2.38
N GLU A 180 -5.30 14.86 1.68
CA GLU A 180 -5.74 15.32 0.38
C GLU A 180 -7.21 14.95 0.20
N LYS A 181 -7.94 15.68 -0.63
CA LYS A 181 -9.32 15.31 -0.96
C LYS A 181 -9.32 13.94 -1.65
N ASN A 182 -10.09 13.00 -1.13
CA ASN A 182 -10.05 11.61 -1.58
C ASN A 182 -11.46 11.04 -1.72
N GLU A 183 -12.19 11.49 -2.73
CA GLU A 183 -13.57 11.07 -2.97
C GLU A 183 -13.70 9.58 -3.27
N PRO A 184 -12.82 8.96 -4.09
CA PRO A 184 -12.94 7.53 -4.35
C PRO A 184 -12.86 6.68 -3.08
N MET A 185 -11.93 6.99 -2.18
CA MET A 185 -11.80 6.26 -0.93
C MET A 185 -12.98 6.52 0.01
N GLN A 186 -13.49 7.76 0.05
CA GLN A 186 -14.68 8.08 0.82
C GLN A 186 -15.89 7.27 0.35
N SER A 187 -16.09 7.16 -0.96
CA SER A 187 -17.19 6.37 -1.53
C SER A 187 -17.07 4.90 -1.17
N TYR A 188 -15.87 4.35 -1.26
CA TYR A 188 -15.60 2.97 -0.85
C TYR A 188 -15.96 2.77 0.64
N LEU A 189 -15.51 3.67 1.51
CA LEU A 189 -15.77 3.57 2.95
C LEU A 189 -17.27 3.66 3.30
N ILE A 190 -17.98 4.55 2.63
CA ILE A 190 -19.44 4.70 2.84
C ILE A 190 -20.15 3.41 2.46
N ASP A 191 -19.84 2.83 1.32
CA ASP A 191 -20.45 1.59 0.86
C ASP A 191 -20.12 0.41 1.77
N GLN A 192 -18.89 0.34 2.28
CA GLN A 192 -18.52 -0.71 3.24
C GLN A 192 -19.32 -0.59 4.55
N ASN A 193 -19.50 0.61 5.06
CA ASN A 193 -20.27 0.84 6.28
C ASN A 193 -21.75 0.51 6.11
N GLN A 194 -22.33 0.84 4.96
CA GLN A 194 -23.73 0.49 4.66
C GLN A 194 -23.92 -1.02 4.59
N ASN A 195 -23.00 -1.73 3.96
CA ASN A 195 -23.06 -3.19 3.87
C ASN A 195 -22.97 -3.87 5.24
N ARG A 196 -22.32 -3.23 6.21
CA ARG A 196 -22.23 -3.74 7.59
C ARG A 196 -23.48 -3.49 8.41
N SER A 197 -24.30 -2.54 7.99
CA SER A 197 -25.51 -2.15 8.71
C SER A 197 -26.71 -3.04 8.42
N ILE A 198 -26.57 -3.99 7.52
CA ILE A 198 -27.65 -4.89 7.11
C ILE A 198 -27.59 -6.21 7.91
#